data_eff48ec042f8e49080d7c0750bea63df
#
_entry.id   eff48ec042f8e49080d7c0750bea63df
#
_cell.length_a   1.000
_cell.length_b   1.000
_cell.length_c   1.000
_cell.angle_alpha   90.00
_cell.angle_beta   90.00
_cell.angle_gamma   90.00
#
_symmetry.space_group_name_H-M   'P 1'
#
loop_
_entity.id
_entity.type
_entity.pdbx_description
1 polymer ?
#
loop_
_entity_poly.entity_id
_entity_poly.type
_entity_poly.pdbx_seq_one_letter_code
_entity_poly.pdbx_strand_id
1 'polypeptide(L)'
;DFVNGLNILLKDVSVKSRWDSEPELTARGVKVVVKLLPLLEKRVEIKQIIILGSSLRVVRNTRGKFSLGDIQKWISQPTDSRILKVLKVSLMNQIMVEDGSIHFLDYLDQPNDRPLNFKVDHVHFSIQKNLLKIPFQFILKGEVPNNGPPTTFQIIGAFDNFYEKNRFKDISIGGDILLNSLNLSPFQPYLKKFLGTNLIDSWLSIESSFSGNLGGVFKTEGVMKYTSDNPKITAAIRNADAPNRGGIKFKLSTGKDFINFEELKAETGPFQFNASGSLKKIFSQDPDVFINLQTNFFKVNRSSDYLPINFFPKQYHSEIQKIFKNGLVKFNAFKFEGKLNELKEISKPVNGKKISAEIEMKKVDWQSPLPPFKKVSGTFKVHNGNSSFHIKKAHYKSQPLTNLTGAIENFLIYPIANLSIENTVEVAQFHLALKEIFKEDPIHDTLSMYSDLKGSADLRLDVKGPLKDFNKQTVAGEIALRSVSLEDKDFKSRIENLNGKIIYK
;
A
#
# COMPACT_ATOMS: atom_id res chain seq x y z
N ASP A 1 -57.37 -8.72 11.71
CA ASP A 1 -56.86 -8.87 13.09
C ASP A 1 -56.57 -7.47 13.65
N PHE A 2 -57.37 -7.04 14.63
CA PHE A 2 -57.27 -5.68 15.19
C PHE A 2 -55.89 -5.34 15.78
N VAL A 3 -55.16 -6.33 16.23
CA VAL A 3 -53.84 -6.19 16.84
C VAL A 3 -52.74 -6.02 15.76
N ASN A 4 -52.92 -6.63 14.58
CA ASN A 4 -51.89 -6.69 13.53
C ASN A 4 -51.99 -5.57 12.48
N GLY A 5 -53.09 -4.81 12.47
CA GLY A 5 -53.31 -3.72 11.50
C GLY A 5 -53.91 -4.19 10.16
N LEU A 6 -54.15 -3.23 9.27
CA LEU A 6 -54.60 -3.47 7.90
C LEU A 6 -53.39 -3.86 7.03
N ASN A 7 -53.46 -5.01 6.37
CA ASN A 7 -52.44 -5.49 5.46
C ASN A 7 -52.81 -5.19 4.00
N ILE A 8 -51.99 -4.47 3.30
CA ILE A 8 -52.10 -4.20 1.87
C ILE A 8 -50.95 -4.94 1.19
N LEU A 9 -51.26 -5.82 0.24
CA LEU A 9 -50.28 -6.57 -0.55
C LEU A 9 -50.36 -6.13 -2.00
N LEU A 10 -49.27 -5.50 -2.48
CA LEU A 10 -49.02 -5.21 -3.88
C LEU A 10 -48.22 -6.37 -4.46
N LYS A 11 -48.67 -6.96 -5.56
CA LYS A 11 -47.95 -8.05 -6.25
C LYS A 11 -47.26 -7.54 -7.50
N ASP A 12 -46.17 -8.20 -7.88
CA ASP A 12 -45.43 -7.97 -9.14
C ASP A 12 -45.09 -6.51 -9.37
N VAL A 13 -44.54 -5.90 -8.33
CA VAL A 13 -44.14 -4.50 -8.36
C VAL A 13 -42.86 -4.33 -9.19
N SER A 14 -42.85 -3.40 -10.13
CA SER A 14 -41.68 -3.04 -10.92
C SER A 14 -41.47 -1.53 -10.97
N VAL A 15 -40.23 -1.11 -10.86
CA VAL A 15 -39.80 0.30 -11.00
C VAL A 15 -38.83 0.36 -12.16
N LYS A 16 -39.16 1.17 -13.18
CA LYS A 16 -38.33 1.39 -14.37
C LYS A 16 -37.73 2.78 -14.32
N SER A 17 -36.49 2.89 -14.74
CA SER A 17 -35.87 4.17 -15.05
C SER A 17 -36.50 4.74 -16.34
N ARG A 18 -36.45 6.06 -16.48
CA ARG A 18 -36.84 6.73 -17.73
C ARG A 18 -35.88 6.43 -18.90
N TRP A 19 -34.72 5.84 -18.60
CA TRP A 19 -33.59 5.70 -19.53
C TRP A 19 -33.28 4.24 -19.90
N ASP A 20 -33.90 3.26 -19.24
CA ASP A 20 -33.66 1.84 -19.48
C ASP A 20 -34.98 1.10 -19.75
N SER A 21 -34.97 0.17 -20.71
CA SER A 21 -36.09 -0.69 -21.04
C SER A 21 -36.35 -1.77 -19.96
N GLU A 22 -35.29 -2.16 -19.24
CA GLU A 22 -35.32 -3.12 -18.17
C GLU A 22 -35.63 -2.47 -16.82
N PRO A 23 -36.44 -3.11 -15.97
CA PRO A 23 -36.69 -2.58 -14.63
C PRO A 23 -35.43 -2.56 -13.78
N GLU A 24 -35.21 -1.45 -13.07
CA GLU A 24 -34.12 -1.32 -12.10
C GLU A 24 -34.43 -2.04 -10.78
N LEU A 25 -35.71 -2.06 -10.40
CA LEU A 25 -36.17 -2.76 -9.21
C LEU A 25 -37.44 -3.56 -9.55
N THR A 26 -37.41 -4.82 -9.16
CA THR A 26 -38.61 -5.68 -9.17
C THR A 26 -38.86 -6.29 -7.79
N ALA A 27 -40.08 -6.61 -7.43
CA ALA A 27 -40.43 -7.34 -6.22
C ALA A 27 -41.63 -8.23 -6.45
N ARG A 28 -41.59 -9.47 -5.96
CA ARG A 28 -42.75 -10.41 -6.00
C ARG A 28 -43.90 -9.85 -5.19
N GLY A 29 -43.63 -9.12 -4.14
CA GLY A 29 -44.64 -8.47 -3.34
C GLY A 29 -44.12 -7.37 -2.45
N VAL A 30 -44.93 -6.36 -2.23
CA VAL A 30 -44.73 -5.33 -1.23
C VAL A 30 -45.92 -5.35 -0.27
N LYS A 31 -45.65 -5.76 0.97
CA LYS A 31 -46.68 -5.79 2.04
C LYS A 31 -46.55 -4.52 2.86
N VAL A 32 -47.57 -3.72 2.93
CA VAL A 32 -47.70 -2.54 3.76
C VAL A 32 -48.68 -2.81 4.88
N VAL A 33 -48.24 -2.67 6.10
CA VAL A 33 -49.09 -2.83 7.31
C VAL A 33 -49.40 -1.43 7.85
N VAL A 34 -50.71 -1.11 7.92
CA VAL A 34 -51.19 0.20 8.38
C VAL A 34 -51.82 0.03 9.77
N LYS A 35 -51.55 0.96 10.69
CA LYS A 35 -52.15 0.95 12.03
C LYS A 35 -53.64 1.29 11.94
N LEU A 36 -54.48 0.50 12.63
CA LEU A 36 -55.95 0.68 12.58
C LEU A 36 -56.45 1.87 13.42
N LEU A 37 -55.90 2.07 14.63
CA LEU A 37 -56.39 3.15 15.51
C LEU A 37 -56.22 4.55 14.90
N PRO A 38 -55.06 4.93 14.32
CA PRO A 38 -54.90 6.21 13.63
C PRO A 38 -55.86 6.34 12.41
N LEU A 39 -56.18 5.21 11.74
CA LEU A 39 -57.05 5.23 10.58
C LEU A 39 -58.48 5.63 10.97
N LEU A 40 -58.95 5.25 12.15
CA LEU A 40 -60.24 5.71 12.69
C LEU A 40 -60.28 7.21 12.91
N GLU A 41 -59.13 7.84 13.16
CA GLU A 41 -58.94 9.29 13.30
C GLU A 41 -58.62 9.97 11.93
N LYS A 42 -58.83 9.27 10.82
CA LYS A 42 -58.54 9.72 9.43
C LYS A 42 -57.05 10.02 9.21
N ARG A 43 -56.17 9.38 9.99
CA ARG A 43 -54.69 9.47 9.85
C ARG A 43 -54.15 8.13 9.38
N VAL A 44 -53.37 8.13 8.30
CA VAL A 44 -52.68 6.93 7.79
C VAL A 44 -51.32 6.83 8.45
N GLU A 45 -51.13 5.83 9.28
CA GLU A 45 -49.81 5.52 9.89
C GLU A 45 -49.39 4.11 9.44
N ILE A 46 -48.23 4.05 8.74
CA ILE A 46 -47.63 2.79 8.31
C ILE A 46 -46.91 2.19 9.54
N LYS A 47 -47.22 0.93 9.86
CA LYS A 47 -46.56 0.15 10.91
C LYS A 47 -45.30 -0.53 10.38
N GLN A 48 -45.36 -1.09 9.17
CA GLN A 48 -44.31 -1.92 8.59
C GLN A 48 -44.41 -1.94 7.06
N ILE A 49 -43.27 -2.01 6.39
CA ILE A 49 -43.16 -2.29 4.96
C ILE A 49 -42.23 -3.49 4.79
N ILE A 50 -42.73 -4.53 4.11
CA ILE A 50 -41.95 -5.74 3.80
C ILE A 50 -41.91 -5.90 2.28
N ILE A 51 -40.72 -5.96 1.73
CA ILE A 51 -40.46 -6.18 0.30
C ILE A 51 -39.97 -7.62 0.15
N LEU A 52 -40.75 -8.41 -0.59
CA LEU A 52 -40.55 -9.86 -0.75
C LEU A 52 -39.95 -10.18 -2.11
N GLY A 53 -38.88 -10.95 -2.14
CA GLY A 53 -38.24 -11.44 -3.35
C GLY A 53 -37.90 -10.31 -4.31
N SER A 54 -37.22 -9.28 -3.82
CA SER A 54 -36.80 -8.14 -4.64
C SER A 54 -35.58 -8.46 -5.48
N SER A 55 -35.49 -7.84 -6.68
CA SER A 55 -34.28 -7.83 -7.48
C SER A 55 -33.90 -6.40 -7.85
N LEU A 56 -32.73 -5.95 -7.43
CA LEU A 56 -32.18 -4.64 -7.72
C LEU A 56 -31.07 -4.79 -8.76
N ARG A 57 -31.26 -4.16 -9.93
CA ARG A 57 -30.27 -4.10 -11.01
C ARG A 57 -29.55 -2.77 -10.98
N VAL A 58 -28.24 -2.81 -10.78
CA VAL A 58 -27.35 -1.63 -10.75
C VAL A 58 -26.39 -1.71 -11.93
N VAL A 59 -26.42 -0.75 -12.83
CA VAL A 59 -25.54 -0.69 -13.99
C VAL A 59 -24.62 0.51 -13.87
N ARG A 60 -23.30 0.29 -14.02
CA ARG A 60 -22.33 1.35 -14.21
C ARG A 60 -21.88 1.38 -15.65
N ASN A 61 -22.13 2.49 -16.35
CA ASN A 61 -21.78 2.61 -17.76
C ASN A 61 -20.29 2.89 -17.97
N THR A 62 -19.85 2.92 -19.23
CA THR A 62 -18.46 3.19 -19.63
C THR A 62 -17.94 4.57 -19.22
N ARG A 63 -18.84 5.52 -18.91
CA ARG A 63 -18.50 6.85 -18.38
C ARG A 63 -18.47 6.90 -16.85
N GLY A 64 -18.61 5.77 -16.17
CA GLY A 64 -18.62 5.67 -14.72
C GLY A 64 -19.92 6.12 -14.04
N LYS A 65 -20.98 6.41 -14.79
CA LYS A 65 -22.30 6.79 -14.23
C LYS A 65 -23.10 5.54 -13.90
N PHE A 66 -23.76 5.57 -12.74
CA PHE A 66 -24.68 4.51 -12.31
C PHE A 66 -26.09 4.72 -12.87
N SER A 67 -26.80 3.62 -13.17
CA SER A 67 -28.21 3.64 -13.58
C SER A 67 -29.10 4.28 -12.51
N LEU A 68 -28.77 4.08 -11.25
CA LEU A 68 -29.45 4.70 -10.11
C LEU A 68 -29.14 6.22 -9.97
N GLY A 69 -28.84 6.91 -11.08
CA GLY A 69 -28.44 8.33 -11.09
C GLY A 69 -29.46 9.29 -10.46
N ASP A 70 -30.74 8.94 -10.48
CA ASP A 70 -31.77 9.70 -9.77
C ASP A 70 -31.69 9.50 -8.27
N ILE A 71 -31.33 8.31 -7.78
CA ILE A 71 -31.05 8.07 -6.35
C ILE A 71 -29.81 8.85 -5.92
N GLN A 72 -28.77 8.89 -6.76
CA GLN A 72 -27.56 9.68 -6.48
C GLN A 72 -27.87 11.19 -6.43
N LYS A 73 -28.76 11.69 -7.27
CA LYS A 73 -29.27 13.07 -7.18
C LYS A 73 -30.06 13.29 -5.89
N TRP A 74 -30.83 12.31 -5.45
CA TRP A 74 -31.57 12.39 -4.19
C TRP A 74 -30.62 12.44 -2.98
N ILE A 75 -29.56 11.66 -2.98
CA ILE A 75 -28.55 11.67 -1.92
C ILE A 75 -27.72 12.96 -1.97
N SER A 76 -27.41 13.48 -3.17
CA SER A 76 -26.57 14.65 -3.35
C SER A 76 -27.30 15.99 -3.25
N GLN A 77 -28.62 16.01 -3.37
CA GLN A 77 -29.45 17.21 -3.19
C GLN A 77 -30.03 17.26 -1.77
N PRO A 78 -29.37 17.91 -0.83
CA PRO A 78 -29.77 17.90 0.59
C PRO A 78 -31.03 18.72 0.90
N THR A 79 -31.68 19.30 -0.09
CA THR A 79 -32.70 20.34 0.09
C THR A 79 -34.15 19.87 -0.08
N ASP A 80 -34.41 18.63 -0.54
CA ASP A 80 -35.79 18.20 -0.65
C ASP A 80 -36.33 17.69 0.70
N SER A 81 -36.84 18.66 1.47
CA SER A 81 -37.52 18.38 2.75
C SER A 81 -38.67 17.36 2.63
N ARG A 82 -39.19 17.11 1.41
CA ARG A 82 -40.24 16.14 1.16
C ARG A 82 -39.73 14.70 1.25
N ILE A 83 -38.56 14.41 0.66
CA ILE A 83 -37.94 13.06 0.73
C ILE A 83 -37.57 12.73 2.17
N LEU A 84 -36.96 13.67 2.91
CA LEU A 84 -36.71 13.50 4.34
C LEU A 84 -37.99 13.29 5.15
N LYS A 85 -39.09 13.97 4.81
CA LYS A 85 -40.39 13.76 5.47
C LYS A 85 -40.94 12.36 5.15
N VAL A 86 -40.88 11.92 3.90
CA VAL A 86 -41.33 10.57 3.49
C VAL A 86 -40.45 9.50 4.16
N LEU A 87 -39.13 9.67 4.15
CA LEU A 87 -38.22 8.77 4.85
C LEU A 87 -38.47 8.78 6.36
N LYS A 88 -38.65 9.94 6.98
CA LYS A 88 -39.00 10.05 8.41
C LYS A 88 -40.28 9.29 8.71
N VAL A 89 -41.33 9.46 7.91
CA VAL A 89 -42.60 8.77 8.09
C VAL A 89 -42.45 7.26 7.84
N SER A 90 -41.70 6.88 6.80
CA SER A 90 -41.52 5.45 6.47
C SER A 90 -40.60 4.73 7.47
N LEU A 91 -39.55 5.41 7.95
CA LEU A 91 -38.61 4.88 8.97
C LEU A 91 -39.15 4.93 10.39
N MET A 92 -40.29 5.58 10.63
CA MET A 92 -41.00 5.49 11.93
C MET A 92 -41.34 4.06 12.35
N ASN A 93 -41.28 3.14 11.41
CA ASN A 93 -41.70 1.76 11.55
C ASN A 93 -40.65 0.82 10.95
N GLN A 94 -40.93 -0.43 10.93
CA GLN A 94 -40.02 -1.44 10.42
C GLN A 94 -40.06 -1.49 8.87
N ILE A 95 -38.90 -1.42 8.24
CA ILE A 95 -38.73 -1.73 6.81
C ILE A 95 -37.88 -3.00 6.72
N MET A 96 -38.36 -3.96 5.93
CA MET A 96 -37.67 -5.23 5.71
C MET A 96 -37.63 -5.55 4.21
N VAL A 97 -36.51 -6.12 3.79
CA VAL A 97 -36.36 -6.82 2.52
C VAL A 97 -36.07 -8.28 2.86
N GLU A 98 -36.88 -9.18 2.32
CA GLU A 98 -36.73 -10.61 2.51
C GLU A 98 -36.45 -11.28 1.18
N ASP A 99 -35.41 -12.12 1.14
CA ASP A 99 -35.00 -12.88 -0.04
C ASP A 99 -34.79 -12.00 -1.28
N GLY A 100 -34.07 -10.90 -1.10
CA GLY A 100 -33.70 -10.01 -2.18
C GLY A 100 -32.47 -10.50 -2.98
N SER A 101 -32.27 -9.91 -4.15
CA SER A 101 -31.04 -10.06 -4.92
C SER A 101 -30.55 -8.71 -5.45
N ILE A 102 -29.24 -8.58 -5.64
CA ILE A 102 -28.61 -7.40 -6.25
C ILE A 102 -27.76 -7.89 -7.41
N HIS A 103 -28.01 -7.34 -8.61
CA HIS A 103 -27.21 -7.58 -9.80
C HIS A 103 -26.45 -6.32 -10.15
N PHE A 104 -25.14 -6.36 -10.04
CA PHE A 104 -24.25 -5.27 -10.41
C PHE A 104 -23.55 -5.58 -11.74
N LEU A 105 -23.78 -4.72 -12.73
CA LEU A 105 -23.18 -4.79 -14.06
C LEU A 105 -22.27 -3.58 -14.27
N ASP A 106 -20.96 -3.83 -14.40
CA ASP A 106 -20.00 -2.76 -14.57
C ASP A 106 -19.32 -2.79 -15.94
N TYR A 107 -19.57 -1.76 -16.73
CA TYR A 107 -18.99 -1.56 -18.05
C TYR A 107 -17.74 -0.66 -18.04
N LEU A 108 -17.32 -0.14 -16.86
CA LEU A 108 -16.14 0.70 -16.77
C LEU A 108 -14.86 -0.11 -17.04
N ASP A 109 -13.99 0.41 -17.91
CA ASP A 109 -12.68 -0.19 -18.21
C ASP A 109 -12.72 -1.64 -18.79
N GLN A 110 -13.82 -2.05 -19.45
CA GLN A 110 -13.95 -3.38 -20.02
C GLN A 110 -13.59 -3.40 -21.52
N PRO A 111 -12.51 -4.12 -21.93
CA PRO A 111 -12.02 -4.07 -23.32
C PRO A 111 -12.91 -4.75 -24.36
N ASN A 112 -13.91 -5.54 -23.96
CA ASN A 112 -14.69 -6.41 -24.86
C ASN A 112 -16.22 -6.30 -24.69
N ASP A 113 -16.74 -5.15 -24.24
CA ASP A 113 -18.18 -4.92 -23.97
C ASP A 113 -18.84 -5.96 -23.05
N ARG A 114 -18.05 -6.80 -22.36
CA ARG A 114 -18.54 -7.73 -21.37
C ARG A 114 -18.44 -7.08 -19.99
N PRO A 115 -19.58 -6.73 -19.35
CA PRO A 115 -19.53 -6.12 -18.03
C PRO A 115 -18.98 -7.11 -17.00
N LEU A 116 -18.34 -6.58 -15.96
CA LEU A 116 -18.20 -7.32 -14.72
C LEU A 116 -19.61 -7.58 -14.20
N ASN A 117 -19.98 -8.84 -14.08
CA ASN A 117 -21.25 -9.27 -13.52
C ASN A 117 -21.01 -9.77 -12.09
N PHE A 118 -21.54 -9.05 -11.13
CA PHE A 118 -21.48 -9.40 -9.73
C PHE A 118 -22.89 -9.53 -9.17
N LYS A 119 -23.19 -10.69 -8.61
CA LYS A 119 -24.50 -10.99 -8.05
C LYS A 119 -24.39 -11.19 -6.54
N VAL A 120 -25.39 -10.68 -5.83
CA VAL A 120 -25.61 -10.95 -4.42
C VAL A 120 -27.00 -11.54 -4.29
N ASP A 121 -27.11 -12.69 -3.65
CA ASP A 121 -28.37 -13.39 -3.42
C ASP A 121 -28.73 -13.41 -1.93
N HIS A 122 -29.94 -13.83 -1.64
CA HIS A 122 -30.49 -13.96 -0.28
C HIS A 122 -30.29 -12.71 0.56
N VAL A 123 -30.45 -11.53 -0.09
CA VAL A 123 -30.33 -10.25 0.61
C VAL A 123 -31.47 -10.11 1.61
N HIS A 124 -31.09 -10.01 2.86
CA HIS A 124 -31.98 -9.66 3.96
C HIS A 124 -31.57 -8.30 4.50
N PHE A 125 -32.50 -7.35 4.47
CA PHE A 125 -32.30 -6.03 5.02
C PHE A 125 -33.42 -5.71 6.00
N SER A 126 -33.10 -5.17 7.16
CA SER A 126 -34.09 -4.69 8.12
C SER A 126 -33.63 -3.40 8.78
N ILE A 127 -34.55 -2.46 8.90
CA ILE A 127 -34.43 -1.30 9.78
C ILE A 127 -35.54 -1.35 10.80
N GLN A 128 -35.20 -1.22 12.06
CA GLN A 128 -36.17 -1.18 13.13
C GLN A 128 -35.82 -0.12 14.18
N LYS A 129 -36.85 0.51 14.72
CA LYS A 129 -36.72 1.44 15.83
C LYS A 129 -36.58 0.67 17.14
N ASN A 130 -35.59 1.01 17.94
CA ASN A 130 -35.51 0.52 19.30
C ASN A 130 -36.52 1.32 20.16
N LEU A 131 -37.43 0.63 20.84
CA LEU A 131 -38.50 1.25 21.65
C LEU A 131 -37.98 2.04 22.85
N LEU A 132 -36.80 1.74 23.36
CA LEU A 132 -36.30 2.26 24.62
C LEU A 132 -35.22 3.35 24.49
N LYS A 133 -34.57 3.44 23.35
CA LYS A 133 -33.57 4.49 23.08
C LYS A 133 -33.46 4.73 21.58
N ILE A 134 -33.34 5.98 21.18
CA ILE A 134 -32.87 6.32 19.83
C ILE A 134 -31.42 5.81 19.73
N PRO A 135 -31.13 4.81 18.94
CA PRO A 135 -31.00 4.87 17.50
C PRO A 135 -31.81 3.81 16.74
N PHE A 136 -32.04 4.05 15.43
CA PHE A 136 -32.51 3.00 14.53
C PHE A 136 -31.41 1.99 14.31
N GLN A 137 -31.72 0.73 14.48
CA GLN A 137 -30.82 -0.35 14.13
C GLN A 137 -31.10 -0.82 12.72
N PHE A 138 -30.07 -1.19 12.01
CA PHE A 138 -30.19 -1.85 10.70
C PHE A 138 -29.30 -3.08 10.63
N ILE A 139 -29.77 -4.06 9.88
CA ILE A 139 -29.04 -5.28 9.56
C ILE A 139 -29.14 -5.48 8.05
N LEU A 140 -28.01 -5.70 7.40
CA LEU A 140 -27.91 -6.11 6.01
C LEU A 140 -27.10 -7.40 5.94
N LYS A 141 -27.69 -8.46 5.38
CA LYS A 141 -27.01 -9.74 5.16
C LYS A 141 -27.23 -10.19 3.74
N GLY A 142 -26.33 -11.01 3.21
CA GLY A 142 -26.50 -11.60 1.90
C GLY A 142 -25.40 -12.58 1.60
N GLU A 143 -25.49 -13.18 0.42
CA GLU A 143 -24.56 -14.20 -0.06
C GLU A 143 -24.08 -13.84 -1.47
N VAL A 144 -22.80 -13.98 -1.70
CA VAL A 144 -22.22 -13.89 -3.04
C VAL A 144 -22.01 -15.32 -3.53
N PRO A 145 -22.67 -15.72 -4.62
CA PRO A 145 -22.49 -17.04 -5.22
C PRO A 145 -21.02 -17.28 -5.59
N ASN A 146 -20.54 -18.48 -5.31
CA ASN A 146 -19.18 -18.90 -5.58
C ASN A 146 -19.16 -20.32 -6.14
N ASN A 147 -18.07 -20.74 -6.80
CA ASN A 147 -17.87 -22.14 -7.25
C ASN A 147 -17.58 -23.11 -6.08
N GLY A 148 -17.78 -22.68 -4.86
CA GLY A 148 -17.65 -23.41 -3.60
C GLY A 148 -18.69 -22.92 -2.60
N PRO A 149 -18.40 -22.96 -1.30
CA PRO A 149 -19.30 -22.37 -0.30
C PRO A 149 -19.54 -20.89 -0.62
N PRO A 150 -20.80 -20.40 -0.51
CA PRO A 150 -21.11 -19.00 -0.79
C PRO A 150 -20.37 -18.09 0.19
N THR A 151 -19.94 -16.94 -0.32
CA THR A 151 -19.39 -15.87 0.51
C THR A 151 -20.53 -15.21 1.26
N THR A 152 -20.47 -15.19 2.57
CA THR A 152 -21.46 -14.48 3.38
C THR A 152 -20.95 -13.10 3.79
N PHE A 153 -21.85 -12.13 3.80
CA PHE A 153 -21.56 -10.84 4.40
C PHE A 153 -22.67 -10.40 5.34
N GLN A 154 -22.29 -9.62 6.34
CA GLN A 154 -23.20 -9.04 7.30
C GLN A 154 -22.72 -7.63 7.67
N ILE A 155 -23.65 -6.68 7.67
CA ILE A 155 -23.45 -5.33 8.19
C ILE A 155 -24.50 -5.09 9.25
N ILE A 156 -24.08 -4.80 10.47
CA ILE A 156 -24.97 -4.45 11.58
C ILE A 156 -24.62 -3.05 12.02
N GLY A 157 -25.61 -2.18 12.15
CA GLY A 157 -25.31 -0.81 12.54
C GLY A 157 -26.52 -0.07 13.12
N ALA A 158 -26.28 1.19 13.41
CA ALA A 158 -27.28 2.10 13.94
C ALA A 158 -27.16 3.48 13.33
N PHE A 159 -28.30 4.14 13.18
CA PHE A 159 -28.38 5.58 12.84
C PHE A 159 -28.76 6.35 14.11
N ASP A 160 -28.04 7.43 14.37
CA ASP A 160 -28.33 8.31 15.49
C ASP A 160 -28.97 9.61 15.02
N ASN A 161 -29.87 10.16 15.85
CA ASN A 161 -30.48 11.49 15.67
C ASN A 161 -31.22 11.74 14.33
N PHE A 162 -31.76 10.71 13.71
CA PHE A 162 -32.45 10.83 12.40
C PHE A 162 -33.62 11.85 12.43
N TYR A 163 -34.36 11.93 13.55
CA TYR A 163 -35.52 12.85 13.64
C TYR A 163 -35.15 14.29 13.92
N GLU A 164 -34.08 14.54 14.65
CA GLU A 164 -33.67 15.87 15.08
C GLU A 164 -32.88 16.62 14.00
N LYS A 165 -32.35 15.89 13.01
CA LYS A 165 -31.53 16.48 11.96
C LYS A 165 -32.37 16.92 10.76
N ASN A 166 -32.15 18.15 10.33
CA ASN A 166 -32.81 18.74 9.16
C ASN A 166 -32.13 18.37 7.84
N ARG A 167 -30.91 17.82 7.90
CA ARG A 167 -30.12 17.46 6.72
C ARG A 167 -29.64 16.03 6.84
N PHE A 168 -29.77 15.28 5.78
CA PHE A 168 -29.34 13.87 5.67
C PHE A 168 -27.86 13.68 6.04
N LYS A 169 -27.01 14.64 5.64
CA LYS A 169 -25.56 14.63 5.92
C LYS A 169 -25.19 14.71 7.41
N ASP A 170 -26.10 15.16 8.25
CA ASP A 170 -25.85 15.31 9.69
C ASP A 170 -26.23 14.06 10.48
N ILE A 171 -26.76 13.03 9.81
CA ILE A 171 -27.12 11.75 10.43
C ILE A 171 -25.85 10.96 10.70
N SER A 172 -25.61 10.66 11.97
CA SER A 172 -24.54 9.76 12.37
C SER A 172 -24.91 8.32 12.09
N ILE A 173 -23.94 7.56 11.63
CA ILE A 173 -24.08 6.12 11.37
C ILE A 173 -22.84 5.40 11.89
N GLY A 174 -23.05 4.22 12.47
CA GLY A 174 -21.94 3.37 12.90
C GLY A 174 -22.38 1.91 12.93
N GLY A 175 -21.40 1.02 12.92
CA GLY A 175 -21.69 -0.41 12.92
C GLY A 175 -20.47 -1.25 12.60
N ASP A 176 -20.74 -2.54 12.37
CA ASP A 176 -19.73 -3.55 12.08
C ASP A 176 -20.00 -4.21 10.73
N ILE A 177 -18.91 -4.56 10.03
CA ILE A 177 -18.91 -5.27 8.75
C ILE A 177 -18.20 -6.59 8.96
N LEU A 178 -18.85 -7.68 8.62
CA LEU A 178 -18.28 -9.01 8.54
C LEU A 178 -18.44 -9.53 7.11
N LEU A 179 -17.33 -9.88 6.47
CA LEU A 179 -17.26 -10.50 5.16
C LEU A 179 -16.40 -11.75 5.25
N ASN A 180 -16.97 -12.89 4.90
CA ASN A 180 -16.29 -14.18 4.99
C ASN A 180 -16.00 -14.74 3.60
N SER A 181 -14.71 -14.96 3.33
CA SER A 181 -14.20 -15.72 2.17
C SER A 181 -14.72 -15.23 0.80
N LEU A 182 -14.63 -13.91 0.54
CA LEU A 182 -14.96 -13.37 -0.78
C LEU A 182 -13.93 -13.84 -1.81
N ASN A 183 -14.41 -14.51 -2.86
CA ASN A 183 -13.57 -14.86 -4.01
C ASN A 183 -13.18 -13.60 -4.78
N LEU A 184 -11.87 -13.38 -4.97
CA LEU A 184 -11.34 -12.20 -5.65
C LEU A 184 -11.26 -12.38 -7.18
N SER A 185 -11.48 -13.58 -7.71
CA SER A 185 -11.38 -13.86 -9.15
C SER A 185 -12.30 -12.96 -10.02
N PRO A 186 -13.55 -12.68 -9.65
CA PRO A 186 -14.41 -11.77 -10.41
C PRO A 186 -13.89 -10.34 -10.49
N PHE A 187 -13.08 -9.92 -9.51
CA PHE A 187 -12.55 -8.56 -9.42
C PHE A 187 -11.19 -8.38 -10.10
N GLN A 188 -10.69 -9.41 -10.79
CA GLN A 188 -9.42 -9.40 -11.51
C GLN A 188 -9.20 -8.18 -12.41
N PRO A 189 -10.16 -7.71 -13.22
CA PRO A 189 -9.94 -6.56 -14.09
C PRO A 189 -9.50 -5.31 -13.32
N TYR A 190 -10.07 -5.10 -12.13
CA TYR A 190 -9.71 -3.98 -11.26
C TYR A 190 -8.38 -4.22 -10.53
N LEU A 191 -8.23 -5.39 -9.93
CA LEU A 191 -7.06 -5.73 -9.11
C LEU A 191 -5.79 -5.81 -9.94
N LYS A 192 -5.85 -6.32 -11.18
CA LYS A 192 -4.71 -6.36 -12.09
C LYS A 192 -4.16 -4.97 -12.41
N LYS A 193 -5.04 -3.98 -12.56
CA LYS A 193 -4.65 -2.59 -12.83
C LYS A 193 -3.86 -1.99 -11.67
N PHE A 194 -4.19 -2.35 -10.43
CA PHE A 194 -3.55 -1.83 -9.21
C PHE A 194 -2.40 -2.70 -8.73
N LEU A 195 -2.55 -4.02 -8.73
CA LEU A 195 -1.59 -4.94 -8.14
C LEU A 195 -0.64 -5.56 -9.16
N GLY A 196 -0.95 -5.46 -10.47
CA GLY A 196 -0.15 -6.04 -11.55
C GLY A 196 -0.10 -7.57 -11.57
N THR A 197 -0.78 -8.24 -10.64
CA THR A 197 -0.83 -9.69 -10.50
C THR A 197 -2.24 -10.24 -10.67
N ASN A 198 -2.35 -11.49 -11.08
CA ASN A 198 -3.62 -12.19 -11.10
C ASN A 198 -3.87 -12.83 -9.73
N LEU A 199 -4.94 -12.42 -9.05
CA LEU A 199 -5.41 -12.98 -7.77
C LEU A 199 -6.43 -14.09 -7.98
N ILE A 200 -6.23 -14.94 -8.99
CA ILE A 200 -7.04 -16.14 -9.23
C ILE A 200 -6.87 -17.07 -8.03
N ASP A 201 -7.95 -17.71 -7.59
CA ASP A 201 -7.97 -18.59 -6.42
C ASP A 201 -7.51 -17.90 -5.13
N SER A 202 -7.99 -16.70 -4.94
CA SER A 202 -7.71 -15.91 -3.74
C SER A 202 -9.01 -15.50 -3.06
N TRP A 203 -9.00 -15.57 -1.72
CA TRP A 203 -10.16 -15.24 -0.89
C TRP A 203 -9.82 -14.16 0.11
N LEU A 204 -10.79 -13.30 0.37
CA LEU A 204 -10.70 -12.16 1.27
C LEU A 204 -11.76 -12.26 2.36
N SER A 205 -11.35 -12.10 3.61
CA SER A 205 -12.26 -11.92 4.75
C SER A 205 -11.97 -10.57 5.40
N ILE A 206 -13.02 -9.86 5.81
CA ILE A 206 -12.94 -8.56 6.45
C ILE A 206 -13.80 -8.56 7.71
N GLU A 207 -13.21 -8.11 8.79
CA GLU A 207 -13.89 -7.82 10.05
C GLU A 207 -13.53 -6.38 10.43
N SER A 208 -14.50 -5.48 10.43
CA SER A 208 -14.24 -4.06 10.67
C SER A 208 -15.42 -3.36 11.31
N SER A 209 -15.14 -2.34 12.10
CA SER A 209 -16.12 -1.37 12.57
C SER A 209 -16.03 -0.08 11.73
N PHE A 210 -17.14 0.63 11.65
CA PHE A 210 -17.18 1.94 11.00
C PHE A 210 -18.04 2.92 11.79
N SER A 211 -17.71 4.20 11.66
CA SER A 211 -18.50 5.30 12.24
C SER A 211 -18.32 6.57 11.41
N GLY A 212 -19.33 7.41 11.38
CA GLY A 212 -19.25 8.68 10.65
C GLY A 212 -20.61 9.33 10.47
N ASN A 213 -20.66 10.31 9.55
CA ASN A 213 -21.90 10.98 9.16
C ASN A 213 -22.15 10.73 7.66
N LEU A 214 -23.41 10.54 7.26
CA LEU A 214 -23.78 10.18 5.88
C LEU A 214 -23.30 11.17 4.79
N GLY A 215 -22.98 12.40 5.13
CA GLY A 215 -22.41 13.38 4.21
C GLY A 215 -21.06 13.92 4.65
N GLY A 216 -20.40 13.28 5.62
CA GLY A 216 -19.19 13.75 6.24
C GLY A 216 -18.02 12.77 6.16
N VAL A 217 -17.26 12.72 7.23
CA VAL A 217 -16.11 11.84 7.37
C VAL A 217 -16.54 10.50 7.93
N PHE A 218 -16.13 9.42 7.28
CA PHE A 218 -16.23 8.06 7.79
C PHE A 218 -14.89 7.60 8.32
N LYS A 219 -14.91 6.96 9.48
CA LYS A 219 -13.78 6.25 10.06
C LYS A 219 -14.08 4.77 10.03
N THR A 220 -13.09 3.97 9.70
CA THR A 220 -13.19 2.51 9.78
C THR A 220 -11.88 1.93 10.28
N GLU A 221 -12.00 0.93 11.12
CA GLU A 221 -10.87 0.16 11.61
C GLU A 221 -11.22 -1.33 11.58
N GLY A 222 -10.24 -2.17 11.31
CA GLY A 222 -10.52 -3.60 11.21
C GLY A 222 -9.33 -4.41 10.79
N VAL A 223 -9.63 -5.67 10.51
CA VAL A 223 -8.67 -6.67 10.04
C VAL A 223 -9.17 -7.25 8.74
N MET A 224 -8.28 -7.32 7.77
CA MET A 224 -8.46 -8.01 6.50
C MET A 224 -7.55 -9.22 6.49
N LYS A 225 -8.08 -10.39 6.17
CA LYS A 225 -7.32 -11.63 6.00
C LYS A 225 -7.47 -12.09 4.57
N TYR A 226 -6.36 -12.46 3.94
CA TYR A 226 -6.42 -13.07 2.62
C TYR A 226 -5.75 -14.44 2.64
N THR A 227 -6.28 -15.32 1.78
CA THR A 227 -5.69 -16.63 1.49
C THR A 227 -5.63 -16.81 -0.01
N SER A 228 -4.61 -17.50 -0.52
CA SER A 228 -4.48 -17.79 -1.94
C SER A 228 -3.90 -19.16 -2.15
N ASP A 229 -4.56 -19.96 -2.99
CA ASP A 229 -4.05 -21.27 -3.43
C ASP A 229 -3.29 -21.17 -4.76
N ASN A 230 -3.19 -19.96 -5.35
CA ASN A 230 -2.50 -19.75 -6.60
C ASN A 230 -0.98 -19.96 -6.44
N PRO A 231 -0.38 -20.99 -7.08
CA PRO A 231 1.05 -21.28 -6.96
C PRO A 231 1.95 -20.16 -7.52
N LYS A 232 1.43 -19.23 -8.35
CA LYS A 232 2.20 -18.08 -8.83
C LYS A 232 2.24 -16.95 -7.80
N ILE A 233 1.15 -16.74 -7.06
CA ILE A 233 1.14 -15.80 -5.94
C ILE A 233 1.92 -16.40 -4.78
N THR A 234 1.74 -17.70 -4.50
CA THR A 234 2.53 -18.42 -3.54
C THR A 234 4.00 -18.55 -3.97
N ALA A 235 4.34 -18.54 -5.25
CA ALA A 235 5.72 -18.50 -5.74
C ALA A 235 6.34 -17.11 -5.65
N ALA A 236 5.56 -16.04 -5.83
CA ALA A 236 5.99 -14.67 -5.57
C ALA A 236 6.18 -14.41 -4.07
N ILE A 237 5.41 -15.09 -3.22
CA ILE A 237 5.51 -15.06 -1.76
C ILE A 237 6.35 -16.24 -1.22
N ARG A 238 6.83 -17.15 -2.08
CA ARG A 238 7.54 -18.38 -1.71
C ARG A 238 8.83 -18.13 -0.95
N ASN A 239 8.67 -18.06 0.35
CA ASN A 239 9.47 -18.91 1.22
C ASN A 239 8.68 -20.21 1.44
N ALA A 240 9.33 -21.36 1.39
CA ALA A 240 8.70 -22.66 1.66
C ALA A 240 7.99 -22.74 3.03
N ASP A 241 8.24 -21.77 3.90
CA ASP A 241 7.69 -21.66 5.26
C ASP A 241 6.63 -20.55 5.42
N ALA A 242 6.31 -19.77 4.36
CA ALA A 242 5.28 -18.74 4.48
C ALA A 242 3.91 -19.35 4.18
N PRO A 243 2.97 -19.31 5.12
CA PRO A 243 1.59 -19.72 4.84
C PRO A 243 1.03 -18.84 3.72
N ASN A 244 0.21 -19.43 2.84
CA ASN A 244 -0.55 -18.75 1.79
C ASN A 244 -1.59 -17.77 2.37
N ARG A 245 -1.28 -17.16 3.49
CA ARG A 245 -2.17 -16.35 4.31
C ARG A 245 -1.45 -15.09 4.73
N GLY A 246 -2.16 -13.98 4.65
CA GLY A 246 -1.69 -12.69 5.15
C GLY A 246 -2.80 -11.96 5.89
N GLY A 247 -2.40 -11.05 6.77
CA GLY A 247 -3.29 -10.18 7.51
C GLY A 247 -2.92 -8.73 7.32
N ILE A 248 -3.93 -7.88 7.20
CA ILE A 248 -3.78 -6.43 7.17
C ILE A 248 -4.69 -5.86 8.25
N LYS A 249 -4.09 -5.23 9.25
CA LYS A 249 -4.82 -4.40 10.20
C LYS A 249 -4.82 -2.98 9.67
N PHE A 250 -5.97 -2.35 9.65
CA PHE A 250 -6.10 -1.01 9.10
C PHE A 250 -6.95 -0.10 10.00
N LYS A 251 -6.60 1.19 9.96
CA LYS A 251 -7.39 2.27 10.50
C LYS A 251 -7.34 3.41 9.52
N LEU A 252 -8.50 3.79 8.99
CA LEU A 252 -8.58 4.78 7.95
C LEU A 252 -9.76 5.74 8.19
N SER A 253 -9.62 6.94 7.65
CA SER A 253 -10.72 7.90 7.56
C SER A 253 -10.86 8.37 6.12
N THR A 254 -12.12 8.50 5.67
CA THR A 254 -12.45 8.94 4.33
C THR A 254 -13.42 10.11 4.37
N GLY A 255 -13.25 11.05 3.45
CA GLY A 255 -14.19 12.13 3.25
C GLY A 255 -14.47 12.31 1.77
N LYS A 256 -15.10 13.43 1.42
CA LYS A 256 -15.54 13.68 0.04
C LYS A 256 -14.39 13.64 -0.97
N ASP A 257 -13.20 14.05 -0.58
CA ASP A 257 -12.07 14.24 -1.49
C ASP A 257 -10.73 13.76 -0.90
N PHE A 258 -10.79 12.91 0.10
CA PHE A 258 -9.59 12.37 0.71
C PHE A 258 -9.80 10.97 1.29
N ILE A 259 -8.70 10.22 1.37
CA ILE A 259 -8.53 9.00 2.16
C ILE A 259 -7.30 9.21 3.02
N ASN A 260 -7.44 9.03 4.33
CA ASN A 260 -6.34 9.09 5.28
C ASN A 260 -6.16 7.72 5.92
N PHE A 261 -4.98 7.14 5.79
CA PHE A 261 -4.57 5.89 6.43
C PHE A 261 -3.82 6.24 7.70
N GLU A 262 -4.49 6.18 8.84
CA GLU A 262 -3.86 6.45 10.14
C GLU A 262 -2.90 5.32 10.50
N GLU A 263 -3.30 4.08 10.19
CA GLU A 263 -2.54 2.88 10.42
C GLU A 263 -2.85 1.83 9.34
N LEU A 264 -1.82 1.26 8.76
CA LEU A 264 -1.87 0.08 7.90
C LEU A 264 -0.74 -0.85 8.32
N LYS A 265 -1.06 -1.90 9.05
CA LYS A 265 -0.10 -2.96 9.42
C LYS A 265 -0.39 -4.18 8.59
N ALA A 266 0.58 -4.64 7.83
CA ALA A 266 0.45 -5.88 7.07
C ALA A 266 1.51 -6.88 7.48
N GLU A 267 1.10 -8.14 7.52
CA GLU A 267 1.93 -9.30 7.81
C GLU A 267 1.74 -10.31 6.68
N THR A 268 2.84 -10.65 6.01
CA THR A 268 2.85 -11.60 4.91
C THR A 268 4.02 -12.55 5.11
N GLY A 269 3.79 -13.66 5.76
CA GLY A 269 4.86 -14.56 6.20
C GLY A 269 5.86 -13.82 7.10
N PRO A 270 7.17 -13.86 6.78
CA PRO A 270 8.20 -13.18 7.57
C PRO A 270 8.26 -11.66 7.35
N PHE A 271 7.55 -11.14 6.35
CA PHE A 271 7.54 -9.71 6.03
C PHE A 271 6.42 -8.98 6.75
N GLN A 272 6.79 -7.91 7.42
CA GLN A 272 5.87 -7.01 8.12
C GLN A 272 6.16 -5.57 7.73
N PHE A 273 5.11 -4.80 7.54
CA PHE A 273 5.25 -3.36 7.39
C PHE A 273 4.17 -2.58 8.15
N ASN A 274 4.54 -1.38 8.56
CA ASN A 274 3.64 -0.37 9.07
C ASN A 274 3.67 0.81 8.12
N ALA A 275 2.49 1.26 7.70
CA ALA A 275 2.36 2.44 6.88
C ALA A 275 1.30 3.38 7.44
N SER A 276 1.50 4.67 7.21
CA SER A 276 0.49 5.71 7.35
C SER A 276 0.60 6.67 6.19
N GLY A 277 -0.46 7.40 5.90
CA GLY A 277 -0.43 8.30 4.77
C GLY A 277 -1.78 8.90 4.42
N SER A 278 -1.80 9.67 3.35
CA SER A 278 -3.04 10.26 2.85
C SER A 278 -3.03 10.38 1.33
N LEU A 279 -4.21 10.26 0.77
CA LEU A 279 -4.55 10.62 -0.60
C LEU A 279 -5.54 11.76 -0.54
N LYS A 280 -5.21 12.92 -1.12
CA LYS A 280 -6.10 14.09 -1.21
C LYS A 280 -6.39 14.39 -2.68
N LYS A 281 -7.53 15.03 -2.94
CA LYS A 281 -7.99 15.33 -4.31
C LYS A 281 -8.10 14.04 -5.14
N ILE A 282 -8.72 13.00 -4.55
CA ILE A 282 -8.79 11.64 -5.13
C ILE A 282 -9.47 11.59 -6.50
N PHE A 283 -10.32 12.55 -6.82
CA PHE A 283 -10.98 12.67 -8.11
C PHE A 283 -10.24 13.54 -9.12
N SER A 284 -9.06 14.09 -8.77
CA SER A 284 -8.20 14.80 -9.71
C SER A 284 -7.41 13.83 -10.59
N GLN A 285 -6.92 14.31 -11.73
CA GLN A 285 -6.04 13.50 -12.59
C GLN A 285 -4.71 13.14 -11.92
N ASP A 286 -4.28 13.95 -10.95
CA ASP A 286 -3.01 13.80 -10.23
C ASP A 286 -3.19 14.12 -8.74
N PRO A 287 -3.64 13.13 -7.95
CA PRO A 287 -3.88 13.28 -6.51
C PRO A 287 -2.62 13.64 -5.73
N ASP A 288 -2.80 14.37 -4.62
CA ASP A 288 -1.74 14.59 -3.65
C ASP A 288 -1.56 13.33 -2.79
N VAL A 289 -0.32 12.87 -2.63
CA VAL A 289 0.04 11.64 -1.92
C VAL A 289 1.02 11.95 -0.81
N PHE A 290 0.72 11.48 0.39
CA PHE A 290 1.67 11.37 1.48
C PHE A 290 1.78 9.91 1.92
N ILE A 291 3.01 9.40 2.05
CA ILE A 291 3.30 8.02 2.49
C ILE A 291 4.39 8.09 3.56
N ASN A 292 4.19 7.37 4.63
CA ASN A 292 5.21 7.04 5.62
C ASN A 292 5.18 5.52 5.84
N LEU A 293 6.32 4.85 5.66
CA LEU A 293 6.44 3.40 5.68
C LEU A 293 7.62 2.97 6.55
N GLN A 294 7.42 1.91 7.32
CA GLN A 294 8.46 1.18 8.04
C GLN A 294 8.30 -0.31 7.78
N THR A 295 9.41 -1.05 7.80
CA THR A 295 9.38 -2.51 7.60
C THR A 295 10.20 -3.21 8.68
N ASN A 296 10.01 -4.52 8.84
CA ASN A 296 11.01 -5.37 9.47
C ASN A 296 12.14 -5.70 8.46
N PHE A 297 13.11 -6.52 8.85
CA PHE A 297 14.13 -7.01 7.92
C PHE A 297 13.54 -8.00 6.91
N PHE A 298 13.85 -7.77 5.62
CA PHE A 298 13.46 -8.65 4.52
C PHE A 298 14.64 -8.90 3.57
N LYS A 299 14.59 -9.99 2.80
CA LYS A 299 15.61 -10.35 1.82
C LYS A 299 15.53 -9.44 0.61
N VAL A 300 16.64 -8.79 0.24
CA VAL A 300 16.70 -7.85 -0.90
C VAL A 300 16.35 -8.52 -2.22
N ASN A 301 16.86 -9.72 -2.47
CA ASN A 301 16.58 -10.46 -3.69
C ASN A 301 15.12 -10.94 -3.83
N ARG A 302 14.32 -10.74 -2.80
CA ARG A 302 12.88 -11.00 -2.76
C ARG A 302 12.06 -9.72 -2.53
N SER A 303 12.65 -8.55 -2.71
CA SER A 303 11.93 -7.29 -2.51
C SER A 303 10.69 -7.17 -3.40
N SER A 304 10.74 -7.75 -4.61
CA SER A 304 9.58 -7.84 -5.52
C SER A 304 8.41 -8.66 -4.97
N ASP A 305 8.67 -9.56 -4.04
CA ASP A 305 7.64 -10.44 -3.48
C ASP A 305 6.85 -9.75 -2.37
N TYR A 306 7.44 -8.73 -1.75
CA TYR A 306 6.90 -8.09 -0.55
C TYR A 306 6.45 -6.64 -0.76
N LEU A 307 7.16 -5.90 -1.62
CA LEU A 307 6.83 -4.52 -1.90
C LEU A 307 5.84 -4.46 -3.07
N PRO A 308 4.89 -3.54 -3.07
CA PRO A 308 4.01 -3.31 -4.22
C PRO A 308 4.80 -2.64 -5.35
N ILE A 309 5.82 -3.36 -5.84
CA ILE A 309 6.79 -2.90 -6.82
C ILE A 309 6.11 -2.49 -8.13
N ASN A 310 4.92 -3.02 -8.40
CA ASN A 310 4.14 -2.66 -9.58
C ASN A 310 3.68 -1.19 -9.60
N PHE A 311 3.74 -0.48 -8.48
CA PHE A 311 3.58 0.97 -8.46
C PHE A 311 4.80 1.70 -9.00
N PHE A 312 5.97 1.05 -9.05
CA PHE A 312 7.20 1.61 -9.61
C PHE A 312 7.39 1.13 -11.05
N PRO A 313 7.93 1.95 -11.96
CA PRO A 313 8.27 1.52 -13.31
C PRO A 313 9.15 0.27 -13.31
N LYS A 314 8.89 -0.68 -14.23
CA LYS A 314 9.60 -1.98 -14.29
C LYS A 314 11.12 -1.87 -14.38
N GLN A 315 11.63 -0.80 -14.94
CA GLN A 315 13.07 -0.51 -15.01
C GLN A 315 13.74 -0.47 -13.64
N TYR A 316 13.05 0.06 -12.60
CA TYR A 316 13.62 0.11 -11.25
C TYR A 316 13.73 -1.25 -10.59
N HIS A 317 12.82 -2.18 -10.93
CA HIS A 317 12.89 -3.54 -10.40
C HIS A 317 14.20 -4.23 -10.81
N SER A 318 14.57 -4.11 -12.10
CA SER A 318 15.79 -4.69 -12.61
C SER A 318 17.05 -4.01 -12.06
N GLU A 319 17.01 -2.70 -11.85
CA GLU A 319 18.13 -1.94 -11.30
C GLU A 319 18.37 -2.22 -9.83
N ILE A 320 17.33 -2.26 -9.00
CA ILE A 320 17.46 -2.65 -7.59
C ILE A 320 18.04 -4.06 -7.46
N GLN A 321 17.58 -5.02 -8.26
CA GLN A 321 18.09 -6.38 -8.25
C GLN A 321 19.53 -6.50 -8.80
N LYS A 322 19.93 -5.60 -9.69
CA LYS A 322 21.33 -5.52 -10.15
C LYS A 322 22.25 -4.96 -9.08
N ILE A 323 21.79 -3.95 -8.33
CA ILE A 323 22.57 -3.28 -7.30
C ILE A 323 22.70 -4.14 -6.05
N PHE A 324 21.61 -4.80 -5.61
CA PHE A 324 21.55 -5.56 -4.37
C PHE A 324 21.19 -7.02 -4.66
N LYS A 325 22.13 -7.95 -4.43
CA LYS A 325 21.89 -9.38 -4.74
C LYS A 325 21.44 -10.21 -3.56
N ASN A 326 22.07 -10.02 -2.41
CA ASN A 326 21.83 -10.82 -1.20
C ASN A 326 21.77 -9.92 0.02
N GLY A 327 21.38 -10.50 1.15
CA GLY A 327 21.34 -9.82 2.43
C GLY A 327 19.94 -9.38 2.85
N LEU A 328 19.90 -8.70 3.98
CA LEU A 328 18.66 -8.22 4.59
C LEU A 328 18.67 -6.69 4.63
N VAL A 329 17.55 -6.11 4.31
CA VAL A 329 17.30 -4.67 4.46
C VAL A 329 16.06 -4.42 5.30
N LYS A 330 16.05 -3.27 5.95
CA LYS A 330 14.93 -2.76 6.73
C LYS A 330 14.78 -1.28 6.44
N PHE A 331 13.58 -0.83 6.14
CA PHE A 331 13.25 0.59 6.16
C PHE A 331 12.89 0.99 7.58
N ASN A 332 13.80 1.69 8.27
CA ASN A 332 13.48 2.33 9.55
C ASN A 332 12.48 3.48 9.34
N ALA A 333 12.59 4.18 8.21
CA ALA A 333 11.64 5.15 7.73
C ALA A 333 11.75 5.27 6.21
N PHE A 334 10.61 5.41 5.55
CA PHE A 334 10.49 5.88 4.17
C PHE A 334 9.36 6.88 4.13
N LYS A 335 9.60 8.07 3.59
CA LYS A 335 8.60 9.13 3.44
C LYS A 335 8.62 9.66 2.02
N PHE A 336 7.43 9.90 1.51
CA PHE A 336 7.21 10.62 0.26
C PHE A 336 6.06 11.59 0.45
N GLU A 337 6.21 12.81 -0.07
CA GLU A 337 5.15 13.81 -0.11
C GLU A 337 5.18 14.53 -1.46
N GLY A 338 4.10 14.43 -2.22
CA GLY A 338 4.02 15.00 -3.55
C GLY A 338 2.79 14.53 -4.32
N LYS A 339 2.86 14.62 -5.65
CA LYS A 339 1.83 14.13 -6.56
C LYS A 339 2.03 12.65 -6.89
N LEU A 340 0.93 11.95 -7.23
CA LEU A 340 0.98 10.54 -7.62
C LEU A 340 1.89 10.29 -8.84
N ASN A 341 1.86 11.18 -9.83
CA ASN A 341 2.72 11.08 -11.01
C ASN A 341 4.18 11.34 -10.67
N GLU A 342 4.49 12.19 -9.69
CA GLU A 342 5.86 12.42 -9.22
C GLU A 342 6.43 11.17 -8.52
N LEU A 343 5.60 10.42 -7.79
CA LEU A 343 5.97 9.13 -7.22
C LEU A 343 6.29 8.09 -8.31
N LYS A 344 5.50 8.07 -9.39
CA LYS A 344 5.76 7.18 -10.54
C LYS A 344 7.04 7.55 -11.29
N GLU A 345 7.44 8.82 -11.29
CA GLU A 345 8.62 9.35 -11.95
C GLU A 345 9.73 9.73 -10.94
N ILE A 346 9.90 8.92 -9.94
CA ILE A 346 10.80 9.19 -8.79
C ILE A 346 12.28 9.33 -9.18
N SER A 347 12.68 8.77 -10.32
CA SER A 347 14.04 8.90 -10.88
C SER A 347 14.36 10.31 -11.40
N LYS A 348 13.36 11.12 -11.69
CA LYS A 348 13.61 12.51 -12.04
C LYS A 348 14.16 13.23 -10.81
N PRO A 349 15.29 13.96 -10.93
CA PRO A 349 15.97 14.57 -9.79
C PRO A 349 15.06 15.45 -8.92
N VAL A 350 14.14 16.18 -9.56
CA VAL A 350 13.16 17.04 -8.86
C VAL A 350 12.24 16.20 -7.96
N ASN A 351 11.81 15.03 -8.43
CA ASN A 351 10.91 14.15 -7.69
C ASN A 351 11.64 13.36 -6.62
N GLY A 352 12.89 12.93 -6.90
CA GLY A 352 13.73 12.23 -5.94
C GLY A 352 14.05 13.05 -4.69
N LYS A 353 14.07 14.38 -4.79
CA LYS A 353 14.21 15.27 -3.62
C LYS A 353 13.04 15.17 -2.63
N LYS A 354 11.90 14.69 -3.06
CA LYS A 354 10.69 14.50 -2.22
C LYS A 354 10.73 13.25 -1.38
N ILE A 355 11.77 12.41 -1.54
CA ILE A 355 11.98 11.21 -0.74
C ILE A 355 12.85 11.52 0.46
N SER A 356 12.44 10.92 1.58
CA SER A 356 13.31 10.73 2.74
C SER A 356 13.26 9.26 3.13
N ALA A 357 14.43 8.64 3.28
CA ALA A 357 14.51 7.22 3.66
C ALA A 357 15.67 6.99 4.62
N GLU A 358 15.46 6.09 5.57
CA GLU A 358 16.50 5.53 6.42
C GLU A 358 16.46 4.01 6.32
N ILE A 359 17.54 3.43 5.81
CA ILE A 359 17.66 2.01 5.50
C ILE A 359 18.76 1.39 6.36
N GLU A 360 18.43 0.32 7.06
CA GLU A 360 19.41 -0.54 7.73
C GLU A 360 19.71 -1.77 6.89
N MET A 361 20.99 -2.08 6.72
CA MET A 361 21.50 -3.18 5.90
C MET A 361 22.21 -4.21 6.78
N LYS A 362 21.99 -5.50 6.52
CA LYS A 362 22.70 -6.62 7.15
C LYS A 362 23.19 -7.60 6.09
N LYS A 363 24.52 -7.73 5.97
CA LYS A 363 25.21 -8.64 5.07
C LYS A 363 24.73 -8.52 3.61
N VAL A 364 24.51 -7.29 3.13
CA VAL A 364 24.05 -7.01 1.76
C VAL A 364 25.22 -7.09 0.78
N ASP A 365 25.04 -7.78 -0.33
CA ASP A 365 26.00 -7.77 -1.44
C ASP A 365 25.61 -6.67 -2.42
N TRP A 366 26.46 -5.69 -2.54
CA TRP A 366 26.27 -4.50 -3.37
C TRP A 366 27.07 -4.61 -4.66
N GLN A 367 26.42 -4.48 -5.79
CA GLN A 367 26.98 -4.52 -7.16
C GLN A 367 26.66 -3.23 -7.92
N SER A 368 26.97 -2.08 -7.37
CA SER A 368 26.82 -0.78 -8.06
C SER A 368 27.95 -0.59 -9.09
N PRO A 369 27.90 0.47 -9.96
CA PRO A 369 29.07 0.91 -10.74
C PRO A 369 30.30 1.23 -9.90
N LEU A 370 30.16 1.38 -8.58
CA LEU A 370 31.27 1.33 -7.63
C LEU A 370 31.81 -0.10 -7.50
N PRO A 371 33.06 -0.30 -7.06
CA PRO A 371 33.59 -1.63 -6.81
C PRO A 371 32.63 -2.49 -5.99
N PRO A 372 32.45 -3.78 -6.32
CA PRO A 372 31.46 -4.62 -5.65
C PRO A 372 31.87 -4.85 -4.20
N PHE A 373 31.03 -4.44 -3.27
CA PHE A 373 31.18 -4.74 -1.85
C PHE A 373 30.32 -5.93 -1.46
N LYS A 374 30.86 -6.82 -0.64
CA LYS A 374 30.15 -7.97 -0.06
C LYS A 374 29.87 -7.80 1.42
N LYS A 375 28.81 -8.44 1.89
CA LYS A 375 28.43 -8.49 3.32
C LYS A 375 28.34 -7.11 3.99
N VAL A 376 27.90 -6.11 3.26
CA VAL A 376 27.73 -4.74 3.76
C VAL A 376 26.70 -4.71 4.89
N SER A 377 27.10 -4.17 6.03
CA SER A 377 26.22 -3.97 7.18
C SER A 377 26.40 -2.54 7.70
N GLY A 378 25.28 -1.82 7.85
CA GLY A 378 25.30 -0.41 8.23
C GLY A 378 23.97 0.27 7.97
N THR A 379 24.01 1.59 7.93
CA THR A 379 22.85 2.45 7.68
C THR A 379 23.06 3.34 6.46
N PHE A 380 22.01 3.58 5.72
CA PHE A 380 21.98 4.48 4.56
C PHE A 380 20.78 5.41 4.72
N LYS A 381 21.00 6.71 4.59
CA LYS A 381 19.96 7.73 4.70
C LYS A 381 19.89 8.55 3.42
N VAL A 382 18.70 8.86 2.99
CA VAL A 382 18.41 9.75 1.88
C VAL A 382 17.51 10.87 2.37
N HIS A 383 17.85 12.09 2.04
CA HIS A 383 17.04 13.24 2.34
C HIS A 383 17.30 14.37 1.34
N ASN A 384 16.25 14.91 0.73
CA ASN A 384 16.32 16.05 -0.19
C ASN A 384 17.40 15.91 -1.29
N GLY A 385 17.50 14.73 -1.92
CA GLY A 385 18.45 14.46 -2.99
C GLY A 385 19.91 14.29 -2.53
N ASN A 386 20.16 14.28 -1.25
CA ASN A 386 21.45 13.96 -0.64
C ASN A 386 21.34 12.61 0.05
N SER A 387 22.46 11.91 0.15
CA SER A 387 22.55 10.68 0.93
C SER A 387 23.71 10.71 1.90
N SER A 388 23.57 9.97 2.99
CA SER A 388 24.65 9.71 3.94
C SER A 388 24.63 8.24 4.34
N PHE A 389 25.77 7.71 4.71
CA PHE A 389 25.87 6.33 5.13
C PHE A 389 26.91 6.13 6.24
N HIS A 390 26.67 5.09 7.02
CA HIS A 390 27.62 4.57 7.98
C HIS A 390 27.67 3.05 7.80
N ILE A 391 28.75 2.57 7.19
CA ILE A 391 29.00 1.14 6.97
C ILE A 391 29.88 0.64 8.10
N LYS A 392 29.32 -0.16 8.98
CA LYS A 392 30.02 -0.78 10.11
C LYS A 392 30.97 -1.87 9.67
N LYS A 393 30.55 -2.66 8.69
CA LYS A 393 31.32 -3.80 8.14
C LYS A 393 30.99 -3.98 6.67
N ALA A 394 32.01 -4.19 5.86
CA ALA A 394 31.90 -4.60 4.47
C ALA A 394 33.14 -5.44 4.10
N HIS A 395 33.13 -6.04 2.91
CA HIS A 395 34.31 -6.66 2.32
C HIS A 395 34.46 -6.15 0.91
N TYR A 396 35.63 -5.67 0.58
CA TYR A 396 36.05 -5.48 -0.79
C TYR A 396 36.96 -6.62 -1.17
N LYS A 397 36.53 -7.53 -2.03
CA LYS A 397 37.18 -8.84 -2.26
C LYS A 397 37.40 -9.58 -0.94
N SER A 398 38.63 -9.90 -0.56
CA SER A 398 38.98 -10.54 0.71
C SER A 398 39.23 -9.54 1.85
N GLN A 399 39.41 -8.24 1.53
CA GLN A 399 39.76 -7.22 2.50
C GLN A 399 38.53 -6.79 3.32
N PRO A 400 38.54 -6.96 4.64
CA PRO A 400 37.50 -6.42 5.51
C PRO A 400 37.67 -4.89 5.60
N LEU A 401 36.52 -4.20 5.53
CA LEU A 401 36.41 -2.77 5.73
C LEU A 401 35.48 -2.51 6.92
N THR A 402 35.90 -1.59 7.78
CA THR A 402 35.14 -1.19 8.97
C THR A 402 35.03 0.33 9.04
N ASN A 403 33.99 0.84 9.67
CA ASN A 403 33.78 2.27 9.95
C ASN A 403 33.93 3.20 8.73
N LEU A 404 33.37 2.80 7.58
CA LEU A 404 33.28 3.69 6.43
C LEU A 404 32.06 4.60 6.59
N THR A 405 32.29 5.89 6.71
CA THR A 405 31.24 6.92 6.76
C THR A 405 31.34 7.83 5.53
N GLY A 406 30.22 8.37 5.13
CA GLY A 406 30.22 9.29 4.01
C GLY A 406 28.90 9.96 3.74
N ALA A 407 28.97 10.98 2.91
CA ALA A 407 27.82 11.67 2.33
C ALA A 407 28.02 11.77 0.82
N ILE A 408 26.92 11.72 0.09
CA ILE A 408 26.89 11.96 -1.34
C ILE A 408 25.86 13.06 -1.58
N GLU A 409 26.35 14.21 -1.99
CA GLU A 409 25.50 15.35 -2.37
C GLU A 409 25.02 15.19 -3.79
N ASN A 410 23.79 15.64 -4.07
CA ASN A 410 23.19 15.63 -5.41
C ASN A 410 23.25 14.25 -6.10
N PHE A 411 23.04 13.16 -5.36
CA PHE A 411 23.29 11.79 -5.83
C PHE A 411 22.53 11.42 -7.10
N LEU A 412 21.43 12.12 -7.43
CA LEU A 412 20.59 11.89 -8.62
C LEU A 412 21.06 12.63 -9.87
N ILE A 413 21.92 13.65 -9.76
CA ILE A 413 22.30 14.52 -10.89
C ILE A 413 23.80 14.39 -11.14
N TYR A 414 24.57 14.96 -10.24
CA TYR A 414 26.02 14.99 -10.28
C TYR A 414 26.54 14.67 -8.86
N PRO A 415 26.74 13.38 -8.57
CA PRO A 415 27.07 12.94 -7.23
C PRO A 415 28.48 13.40 -6.82
N ILE A 416 28.56 14.16 -5.75
CA ILE A 416 29.80 14.57 -5.09
C ILE A 416 29.92 13.77 -3.80
N ALA A 417 30.93 12.95 -3.68
CA ALA A 417 31.21 12.17 -2.48
C ALA A 417 32.07 12.97 -1.49
N ASN A 418 31.77 12.74 -0.21
CA ASN A 418 32.62 13.11 0.92
C ASN A 418 32.67 11.88 1.82
N LEU A 419 33.77 11.13 1.75
CA LEU A 419 33.95 9.82 2.36
C LEU A 419 35.03 9.90 3.41
N SER A 420 34.83 9.30 4.57
CA SER A 420 35.85 9.08 5.58
C SER A 420 36.02 7.59 5.83
N ILE A 421 37.25 7.12 5.71
CA ILE A 421 37.63 5.71 5.83
C ILE A 421 38.58 5.61 7.04
N GLU A 422 38.15 4.84 8.03
CA GLU A 422 38.98 4.47 9.16
C GLU A 422 39.08 2.96 9.23
N ASN A 423 40.22 2.39 8.89
CA ASN A 423 40.37 0.94 8.79
C ASN A 423 41.81 0.48 8.97
N THR A 424 41.99 -0.74 9.50
CA THR A 424 43.27 -1.45 9.45
C THR A 424 43.23 -2.44 8.29
N VAL A 425 44.22 -2.36 7.40
CA VAL A 425 44.29 -3.21 6.20
C VAL A 425 45.61 -3.99 6.16
N GLU A 426 45.55 -5.19 5.56
CA GLU A 426 46.76 -5.89 5.13
C GLU A 426 47.34 -5.21 3.88
N VAL A 427 48.60 -4.81 3.95
CA VAL A 427 49.22 -3.99 2.86
C VAL A 427 49.19 -4.75 1.53
N ALA A 428 49.44 -6.05 1.52
CA ALA A 428 49.39 -6.86 0.30
C ALA A 428 48.02 -6.81 -0.37
N GLN A 429 46.92 -6.99 0.38
CA GLN A 429 45.58 -6.95 -0.12
C GLN A 429 45.15 -5.55 -0.56
N PHE A 430 45.56 -4.55 0.20
CA PHE A 430 45.29 -3.14 -0.13
C PHE A 430 45.99 -2.74 -1.43
N HIS A 431 47.26 -3.12 -1.60
CA HIS A 431 47.99 -2.90 -2.83
C HIS A 431 47.34 -3.56 -4.06
N LEU A 432 46.88 -4.82 -3.95
CA LEU A 432 46.18 -5.48 -5.02
C LEU A 432 44.86 -4.74 -5.35
N ALA A 433 44.15 -4.25 -4.35
CA ALA A 433 42.94 -3.48 -4.56
C ALA A 433 43.22 -2.16 -5.29
N LEU A 434 44.24 -1.44 -4.90
CA LEU A 434 44.69 -0.20 -5.56
C LEU A 434 45.09 -0.45 -7.02
N LYS A 435 45.87 -1.49 -7.31
CA LYS A 435 46.25 -1.85 -8.68
C LYS A 435 45.06 -2.10 -9.58
N GLU A 436 43.98 -2.68 -9.05
CA GLU A 436 42.78 -2.93 -9.83
C GLU A 436 41.95 -1.66 -10.04
N ILE A 437 41.85 -0.79 -9.00
CA ILE A 437 41.14 0.48 -9.09
C ILE A 437 41.81 1.40 -10.12
N PHE A 438 43.15 1.47 -10.11
CA PHE A 438 43.93 2.33 -10.98
C PHE A 438 44.48 1.62 -12.22
N LYS A 439 43.85 0.55 -12.71
CA LYS A 439 44.35 -0.28 -13.80
C LYS A 439 44.66 0.48 -15.11
N GLU A 440 43.94 1.57 -15.37
CA GLU A 440 44.11 2.42 -16.56
C GLU A 440 44.81 3.76 -16.23
N ASP A 441 45.34 3.91 -15.03
CA ASP A 441 46.01 5.14 -14.55
C ASP A 441 47.52 4.95 -14.46
N PRO A 442 48.35 5.97 -14.71
CA PRO A 442 49.81 5.90 -14.55
C PRO A 442 50.29 5.41 -13.17
N ILE A 443 49.46 5.59 -12.13
CA ILE A 443 49.72 5.07 -10.78
C ILE A 443 49.83 3.54 -10.78
N HIS A 444 49.21 2.85 -11.72
CA HIS A 444 49.29 1.40 -11.86
C HIS A 444 50.73 0.92 -12.07
N ASP A 445 51.48 1.61 -12.89
CA ASP A 445 52.84 1.25 -13.18
C ASP A 445 53.71 1.41 -11.94
N THR A 446 53.56 2.52 -11.22
CA THR A 446 54.23 2.73 -9.92
C THR A 446 53.90 1.66 -8.90
N LEU A 447 52.61 1.30 -8.76
CA LEU A 447 52.19 0.22 -7.87
C LEU A 447 52.79 -1.12 -8.31
N SER A 448 53.04 -1.33 -9.59
CA SER A 448 53.54 -2.59 -10.14
C SER A 448 55.05 -2.79 -9.90
N MET A 449 55.77 -1.75 -9.53
CA MET A 449 57.19 -1.81 -9.14
C MET A 449 57.39 -2.58 -7.82
N TYR A 450 56.37 -2.64 -6.97
CA TYR A 450 56.47 -3.26 -5.64
C TYR A 450 55.85 -4.66 -5.62
N SER A 451 56.53 -5.60 -4.95
CA SER A 451 56.09 -6.98 -4.79
C SER A 451 56.38 -7.49 -3.35
N ASP A 452 55.95 -8.70 -3.05
CA ASP A 452 56.09 -9.41 -1.75
C ASP A 452 55.76 -8.50 -0.53
N LEU A 453 54.68 -7.70 -0.68
CA LEU A 453 54.20 -6.83 0.39
C LEU A 453 53.65 -7.64 1.55
N LYS A 454 54.07 -7.33 2.77
CA LYS A 454 53.59 -7.92 4.05
C LYS A 454 53.39 -6.81 5.06
N GLY A 455 52.73 -7.10 6.16
CA GLY A 455 52.45 -6.16 7.23
C GLY A 455 51.06 -5.54 7.14
N SER A 456 50.80 -4.57 7.99
CA SER A 456 49.51 -3.88 8.07
C SER A 456 49.66 -2.37 8.03
N ALA A 457 48.58 -1.70 7.68
CA ALA A 457 48.50 -0.25 7.72
C ALA A 457 47.15 0.20 8.33
N ASP A 458 47.24 1.19 9.22
CA ASP A 458 46.03 1.89 9.67
C ASP A 458 45.79 3.09 8.73
N LEU A 459 44.61 3.08 8.13
CA LEU A 459 44.17 4.12 7.21
C LEU A 459 43.23 5.09 7.93
N ARG A 460 43.47 6.38 7.79
CA ARG A 460 42.52 7.45 8.09
C ARG A 460 42.51 8.38 6.89
N LEU A 461 41.57 8.18 5.99
CA LEU A 461 41.51 8.86 4.72
C LEU A 461 40.20 9.58 4.54
N ASP A 462 40.24 10.82 4.12
CA ASP A 462 39.12 11.61 3.66
C ASP A 462 39.22 11.78 2.14
N VAL A 463 38.18 11.39 1.44
CA VAL A 463 38.08 11.47 -0.02
C VAL A 463 36.94 12.37 -0.39
N LYS A 464 37.16 13.42 -1.15
CA LYS A 464 36.16 14.39 -1.57
C LYS A 464 36.22 14.64 -3.06
N GLY A 465 35.09 14.64 -3.75
CA GLY A 465 35.01 14.99 -5.16
C GLY A 465 33.92 14.24 -5.92
N PRO A 466 33.81 14.45 -7.25
CA PRO A 466 32.82 13.80 -8.10
C PRO A 466 33.03 12.29 -8.14
N LEU A 467 31.96 11.50 -7.97
CA LEU A 467 32.04 10.04 -8.03
C LEU A 467 32.30 9.48 -9.44
N LYS A 468 32.06 10.29 -10.49
CA LYS A 468 32.24 9.87 -11.89
C LYS A 468 33.60 10.32 -12.49
N ASP A 469 34.37 11.09 -11.75
CA ASP A 469 35.65 11.66 -12.23
C ASP A 469 36.69 11.59 -11.11
N PHE A 470 37.40 10.48 -11.06
CA PHE A 470 38.37 10.21 -10.01
C PHE A 470 39.54 11.21 -10.02
N ASN A 471 39.90 11.76 -11.20
CA ASN A 471 41.00 12.72 -11.32
C ASN A 471 40.68 14.08 -10.66
N LYS A 472 39.42 14.34 -10.36
CA LYS A 472 38.96 15.54 -9.63
C LYS A 472 38.70 15.28 -8.15
N GLN A 473 39.06 14.11 -7.66
CA GLN A 473 38.91 13.81 -6.23
C GLN A 473 40.16 14.28 -5.49
N THR A 474 39.95 14.83 -4.31
CA THR A 474 41.00 15.15 -3.34
C THR A 474 41.01 14.06 -2.28
N VAL A 475 42.21 13.59 -1.97
CA VAL A 475 42.45 12.63 -0.89
C VAL A 475 43.35 13.29 0.13
N ALA A 476 42.92 13.29 1.38
CA ALA A 476 43.74 13.75 2.49
C ALA A 476 43.69 12.72 3.62
N GLY A 477 44.72 12.64 4.42
CA GLY A 477 44.71 11.74 5.57
C GLY A 477 46.07 11.22 5.99
N GLU A 478 46.03 10.13 6.74
CA GLU A 478 47.18 9.48 7.33
C GLU A 478 47.16 7.98 7.07
N ILE A 479 48.31 7.43 6.70
CA ILE A 479 48.52 5.99 6.60
C ILE A 479 49.65 5.64 7.58
N ALA A 480 49.33 4.93 8.66
CA ALA A 480 50.35 4.48 9.60
C ALA A 480 50.75 3.02 9.29
N LEU A 481 51.98 2.83 8.88
CA LEU A 481 52.55 1.54 8.52
C LEU A 481 53.02 0.80 9.78
N ARG A 482 52.76 -0.52 9.83
CA ARG A 482 53.13 -1.41 10.91
C ARG A 482 53.83 -2.64 10.37
N SER A 483 55.11 -2.75 10.65
CA SER A 483 55.99 -3.86 10.25
C SER A 483 55.81 -4.25 8.78
N VAL A 484 55.78 -3.24 7.90
CA VAL A 484 55.63 -3.44 6.47
C VAL A 484 56.96 -3.90 5.88
N SER A 485 56.88 -4.92 5.02
CA SER A 485 57.98 -5.31 4.14
C SER A 485 57.52 -5.34 2.72
N LEU A 486 58.41 -4.95 1.80
CA LEU A 486 58.19 -4.91 0.36
C LEU A 486 59.48 -5.17 -0.39
N GLU A 487 59.35 -5.65 -1.62
CA GLU A 487 60.44 -5.80 -2.55
C GLU A 487 60.26 -4.80 -3.71
N ASP A 488 61.30 -4.01 -3.96
CA ASP A 488 61.38 -3.12 -5.11
C ASP A 488 61.99 -3.89 -6.29
N LYS A 489 61.25 -4.04 -7.36
CA LYS A 489 61.64 -4.85 -8.53
C LYS A 489 62.77 -4.17 -9.33
N ASP A 490 62.80 -2.87 -9.38
CA ASP A 490 63.77 -2.12 -10.20
C ASP A 490 65.12 -2.14 -9.54
N PHE A 491 65.18 -1.93 -8.21
CA PHE A 491 66.39 -1.97 -7.43
C PHE A 491 66.75 -3.35 -6.90
N LYS A 492 65.89 -4.35 -7.07
CA LYS A 492 66.04 -5.69 -6.49
C LYS A 492 66.37 -5.67 -4.99
N SER A 493 65.86 -4.67 -4.30
CA SER A 493 66.10 -4.43 -2.90
C SER A 493 64.86 -4.76 -2.06
N ARG A 494 65.10 -5.29 -0.89
CA ARG A 494 64.02 -5.60 0.06
C ARG A 494 64.10 -4.63 1.23
N ILE A 495 62.97 -4.01 1.51
CA ILE A 495 62.77 -3.19 2.70
C ILE A 495 62.00 -4.04 3.70
N GLU A 496 62.51 -4.15 4.94
CA GLU A 496 61.87 -4.92 5.99
C GLU A 496 61.56 -4.07 7.21
N ASN A 497 60.48 -4.43 7.92
CA ASN A 497 60.03 -3.83 9.18
C ASN A 497 59.86 -2.30 9.11
N LEU A 498 59.32 -1.82 8.00
CA LEU A 498 59.04 -0.39 7.82
C LEU A 498 57.89 0.00 8.74
N ASN A 499 58.15 0.92 9.65
CA ASN A 499 57.18 1.52 10.53
C ASN A 499 57.23 3.04 10.33
N GLY A 500 56.09 3.67 10.24
CA GLY A 500 56.07 5.11 10.02
C GLY A 500 54.69 5.63 9.62
N LYS A 501 54.63 6.92 9.33
CA LYS A 501 53.43 7.59 8.94
C LYS A 501 53.59 8.29 7.60
N ILE A 502 52.65 8.10 6.71
CA ILE A 502 52.53 8.84 5.46
C ILE A 502 51.36 9.80 5.65
N ILE A 503 51.61 11.08 5.50
CA ILE A 503 50.58 12.12 5.58
C ILE A 503 50.32 12.64 4.17
N TYR A 504 49.07 12.60 3.76
CA TYR A 504 48.58 13.09 2.48
C TYR A 504 47.75 14.36 2.71
N LYS A 505 48.06 15.43 1.99
CA LYS A 505 47.37 16.72 2.13
C LYS A 505 46.85 17.19 0.77
#